data_1fcf707643e93a01239d13c53ebda4a2
#
_entry.id   1fcf707643e93a01239d13c53ebda4a2
#
_cell.length_a   1.000
_cell.length_b   1.000
_cell.length_c   1.000
_cell.angle_alpha   90.00
_cell.angle_beta   90.00
_cell.angle_gamma   90.00
#
_symmetry.space_group_name_H-M   'P 1'
#
loop_
_entity.id
_entity.type
_entity.pdbx_description
1 polymer ?
#
loop_
_entity_poly.entity_id
_entity_poly.type
_entity_poly.pdbx_seq_one_letter_code
_entity_poly.pdbx_strand_id
1 'polypeptide(L)'
;KNIKAFIKKSLVFKVLAFAIALVLILQVFPEKAKFKYEFRKGELWQHENLYAPFDFPLKKTEEQIKAEKQQITNQSTVYYKQDTTAFVSAKQKFEQKKYAYFKHLPDDKRELLLKKAEAFLAESYRNGVMLNQPAFSPSEIFIIKHNNQIVEVPAERVLYLQQLATAIKNYFDTAPYNEYHKNYYDLFFEILTPNLVIDQNFTQKALTQNLKEIVYTRGWVNKGKLIIAKGELVEGEKLNTLLSLKDEYETQTWSQNNYNWSLLGYYTLVAMVLLLMALYLKIYENKLYKSNLKLSVILLN
;
A
#
# COMPACT_ATOMS: atom_id res chain seq x y z
N LYS A 1 50.71 -24.51 40.45
CA LYS A 1 49.78 -23.52 39.87
C LYS A 1 49.41 -23.80 38.41
N ASN A 2 50.35 -24.33 37.55
CA ASN A 2 50.15 -24.53 36.12
C ASN A 2 49.20 -25.67 35.74
N ILE A 3 49.11 -26.73 36.52
CA ILE A 3 48.24 -27.91 36.23
C ILE A 3 46.75 -27.54 36.40
N LYS A 4 46.39 -26.83 37.46
CA LYS A 4 45.02 -26.31 37.65
C LYS A 4 44.57 -25.37 36.52
N ALA A 5 45.45 -24.52 36.03
CA ALA A 5 45.18 -23.62 34.91
C ALA A 5 45.02 -24.39 33.57
N PHE A 6 45.79 -25.43 33.34
CA PHE A 6 45.72 -26.29 32.16
C PHE A 6 44.41 -27.14 32.15
N ILE A 7 44.05 -27.72 33.30
CA ILE A 7 42.78 -28.46 33.46
C ILE A 7 41.61 -27.51 33.26
N LYS A 8 41.64 -26.29 33.79
CA LYS A 8 40.58 -25.27 33.63
C LYS A 8 40.43 -24.85 32.17
N LYS A 9 41.54 -24.68 31.40
CA LYS A 9 41.56 -24.41 29.96
C LYS A 9 40.94 -25.53 29.13
N SER A 10 41.29 -26.78 29.43
CA SER A 10 40.75 -27.96 28.73
C SER A 10 39.25 -28.17 28.99
N LEU A 11 38.77 -27.88 30.22
CA LEU A 11 37.35 -28.00 30.54
C LEU A 11 36.53 -26.91 29.84
N VAL A 12 37.03 -25.67 29.82
CA VAL A 12 36.40 -24.56 29.10
C VAL A 12 36.28 -24.85 27.60
N PHE A 13 37.35 -25.40 26.98
CA PHE A 13 37.33 -25.79 25.59
C PHE A 13 36.23 -26.83 25.29
N LYS A 14 36.09 -27.86 26.14
CA LYS A 14 35.07 -28.89 25.97
C LYS A 14 33.66 -28.35 26.10
N VAL A 15 33.38 -27.52 27.10
CA VAL A 15 32.08 -26.86 27.28
C VAL A 15 31.74 -26.02 26.05
N LEU A 16 32.70 -25.26 25.53
CA LEU A 16 32.51 -24.44 24.33
C LEU A 16 32.27 -25.31 23.08
N ALA A 17 33.00 -26.41 22.91
CA ALA A 17 32.81 -27.33 21.78
C ALA A 17 31.40 -27.98 21.79
N PHE A 18 30.94 -28.45 22.96
CA PHE A 18 29.57 -28.97 23.10
C PHE A 18 28.51 -27.91 22.90
N ALA A 19 28.75 -26.68 23.36
CA ALA A 19 27.83 -25.55 23.13
C ALA A 19 27.73 -25.20 21.64
N ILE A 20 28.85 -25.19 20.91
CA ILE A 20 28.87 -24.99 19.45
C ILE A 20 28.11 -26.09 18.75
N ALA A 21 28.38 -27.37 19.10
CA ALA A 21 27.69 -28.52 18.52
C ALA A 21 26.16 -28.43 18.75
N LEU A 22 25.75 -28.05 19.96
CA LEU A 22 24.32 -27.79 20.30
C LEU A 22 23.70 -26.74 19.36
N VAL A 23 24.39 -25.62 19.18
CA VAL A 23 23.89 -24.54 18.31
C VAL A 23 23.79 -25.01 16.85
N LEU A 24 24.80 -25.69 16.34
CA LEU A 24 24.84 -26.21 14.97
C LEU A 24 23.71 -27.23 14.71
N ILE A 25 23.50 -28.18 15.62
CA ILE A 25 22.41 -29.15 15.53
C ILE A 25 21.06 -28.45 15.50
N LEU A 26 20.86 -27.43 16.36
CA LEU A 26 19.59 -26.71 16.44
C LEU A 26 19.28 -25.88 15.22
N GLN A 27 20.29 -25.41 14.46
CA GLN A 27 20.09 -24.71 13.18
C GLN A 27 19.53 -25.62 12.07
N VAL A 28 19.68 -26.92 12.19
CA VAL A 28 19.16 -27.90 11.21
C VAL A 28 17.70 -28.29 11.49
N PHE A 29 17.17 -27.95 12.68
CA PHE A 29 15.78 -28.22 13.00
C PHE A 29 14.83 -27.34 12.17
N PRO A 30 13.74 -27.93 11.63
CA PRO A 30 12.81 -27.19 10.78
C PRO A 30 12.13 -26.07 11.59
N GLU A 31 12.26 -24.87 11.10
CA GLU A 31 11.65 -23.68 11.72
C GLU A 31 10.14 -23.61 11.52
N LYS A 32 9.53 -24.43 10.66
CA LYS A 32 8.09 -24.36 10.34
C LYS A 32 7.45 -25.74 10.36
N ALA A 33 6.26 -25.84 10.93
CA ALA A 33 5.43 -27.01 10.75
C ALA A 33 5.02 -27.11 9.28
N LYS A 34 5.39 -28.19 8.62
CA LYS A 34 4.95 -28.43 7.25
C LYS A 34 3.48 -28.86 7.23
N PHE A 35 2.73 -28.30 6.29
CA PHE A 35 1.41 -28.82 5.96
C PHE A 35 1.53 -30.31 5.57
N LYS A 36 0.69 -31.14 6.17
CA LYS A 36 0.80 -32.61 6.10
C LYS A 36 0.64 -33.16 4.68
N TYR A 37 -0.11 -32.46 3.82
CA TYR A 37 -0.51 -32.95 2.51
C TYR A 37 0.27 -32.26 1.42
N GLU A 38 0.82 -33.04 0.48
CA GLU A 38 1.41 -32.52 -0.75
C GLU A 38 0.36 -32.57 -1.86
N PHE A 39 0.21 -31.48 -2.60
CA PHE A 39 -0.73 -31.38 -3.72
C PHE A 39 -0.19 -30.43 -4.79
N ARG A 40 -0.61 -30.65 -6.03
CA ARG A 40 -0.27 -29.78 -7.17
C ARG A 40 -1.55 -29.42 -7.95
N LYS A 41 -1.53 -28.24 -8.54
CA LYS A 41 -2.61 -27.80 -9.44
C LYS A 41 -2.75 -28.79 -10.62
N GLY A 42 -3.99 -29.21 -10.89
CA GLY A 42 -4.32 -30.10 -12.00
C GLY A 42 -4.13 -31.60 -11.71
N GLU A 43 -3.71 -31.97 -10.49
CA GLU A 43 -3.63 -33.38 -10.06
C GLU A 43 -4.90 -33.78 -9.28
N LEU A 44 -5.20 -35.09 -9.26
CA LEU A 44 -6.26 -35.63 -8.43
C LEU A 44 -5.81 -35.69 -6.97
N TRP A 45 -6.70 -35.34 -6.05
CA TRP A 45 -6.46 -35.45 -4.62
C TRP A 45 -6.36 -36.93 -4.21
N GLN A 46 -5.17 -37.37 -3.84
CA GLN A 46 -4.85 -38.78 -3.55
C GLN A 46 -5.10 -39.18 -2.09
N HIS A 47 -5.35 -38.21 -1.22
CA HIS A 47 -5.58 -38.44 0.20
C HIS A 47 -7.07 -38.65 0.49
N GLU A 48 -7.39 -39.02 1.72
CA GLU A 48 -8.78 -39.07 2.20
C GLU A 48 -9.45 -37.70 2.16
N ASN A 49 -10.77 -37.66 2.33
CA ASN A 49 -11.53 -36.40 2.36
C ASN A 49 -10.92 -35.43 3.38
N LEU A 50 -10.60 -34.23 2.93
CA LEU A 50 -10.04 -33.20 3.78
C LEU A 50 -11.11 -32.24 4.24
N TYR A 51 -11.29 -32.16 5.55
CA TYR A 51 -12.17 -31.19 6.21
C TYR A 51 -11.33 -30.11 6.87
N ALA A 52 -11.90 -28.90 6.99
CA ALA A 52 -11.25 -27.79 7.67
C ALA A 52 -10.99 -28.13 9.15
N PRO A 53 -9.74 -28.18 9.62
CA PRO A 53 -9.43 -28.53 11.00
C PRO A 53 -9.74 -27.40 12.00
N PHE A 54 -9.82 -26.19 11.54
CA PHE A 54 -10.15 -24.96 12.29
C PHE A 54 -10.76 -23.93 11.33
N ASP A 55 -11.28 -22.82 11.87
CA ASP A 55 -11.77 -21.70 11.07
C ASP A 55 -10.59 -20.93 10.49
N PHE A 56 -10.64 -20.64 9.19
CA PHE A 56 -9.55 -19.90 8.54
C PHE A 56 -10.07 -18.94 7.45
N PRO A 57 -9.35 -17.81 7.21
CA PRO A 57 -9.72 -16.89 6.16
C PRO A 57 -9.39 -17.46 4.77
N LEU A 58 -10.34 -17.33 3.85
CA LEU A 58 -10.12 -17.66 2.45
C LEU A 58 -9.46 -16.47 1.76
N LYS A 59 -8.22 -16.65 1.30
CA LYS A 59 -7.43 -15.60 0.65
C LYS A 59 -7.89 -15.38 -0.79
N LYS A 60 -7.78 -14.15 -1.26
CA LYS A 60 -7.94 -13.81 -2.68
C LYS A 60 -6.74 -14.39 -3.48
N THR A 61 -7.01 -14.75 -4.75
CA THR A 61 -5.92 -15.15 -5.65
C THR A 61 -5.11 -13.93 -6.08
N GLU A 62 -3.90 -14.17 -6.62
CA GLU A 62 -3.06 -13.08 -7.13
C GLU A 62 -3.75 -12.32 -8.27
N GLU A 63 -4.51 -13.03 -9.13
CA GLU A 63 -5.27 -12.42 -10.22
C GLU A 63 -6.37 -11.50 -9.68
N GLN A 64 -7.09 -11.92 -8.63
CA GLN A 64 -8.12 -11.11 -7.99
C GLN A 64 -7.52 -9.84 -7.35
N ILE A 65 -6.40 -9.99 -6.64
CA ILE A 65 -5.69 -8.85 -6.05
C ILE A 65 -5.19 -7.89 -7.13
N LYS A 66 -4.64 -8.43 -8.22
CA LYS A 66 -4.17 -7.62 -9.36
C LYS A 66 -5.31 -6.87 -10.03
N ALA A 67 -6.43 -7.54 -10.28
CA ALA A 67 -7.62 -6.92 -10.86
C ALA A 67 -8.16 -5.79 -9.96
N GLU A 68 -8.25 -6.02 -8.65
CA GLU A 68 -8.69 -5.02 -7.69
C GLU A 68 -7.74 -3.81 -7.62
N LYS A 69 -6.43 -4.05 -7.64
CA LYS A 69 -5.42 -2.98 -7.73
C LYS A 69 -5.57 -2.16 -9.00
N GLN A 70 -5.80 -2.80 -10.14
CA GLN A 70 -6.04 -2.12 -11.41
C GLN A 70 -7.32 -1.30 -11.36
N GLN A 71 -8.40 -1.86 -10.81
CA GLN A 71 -9.66 -1.14 -10.66
C GLN A 71 -9.50 0.10 -9.78
N ILE A 72 -8.85 -0.01 -8.61
CA ILE A 72 -8.57 1.13 -7.73
C ILE A 72 -7.71 2.18 -8.46
N THR A 73 -6.72 1.75 -9.23
CA THR A 73 -5.85 2.67 -9.97
C THR A 73 -6.62 3.40 -11.08
N ASN A 74 -7.47 2.69 -11.83
CA ASN A 74 -8.26 3.26 -12.93
C ASN A 74 -9.37 4.19 -12.41
N GLN A 75 -9.89 3.93 -11.21
CA GLN A 75 -10.92 4.75 -10.55
C GLN A 75 -10.33 5.77 -9.58
N SER A 76 -8.99 5.93 -9.57
CA SER A 76 -8.35 6.85 -8.65
C SER A 76 -8.76 8.29 -8.91
N THR A 77 -9.12 8.98 -7.85
CA THR A 77 -9.47 10.39 -7.88
C THR A 77 -8.24 11.24 -8.12
N VAL A 78 -8.32 12.16 -9.08
CA VAL A 78 -7.29 13.18 -9.33
C VAL A 78 -7.60 14.39 -8.48
N TYR A 79 -6.64 14.81 -7.67
CA TYR A 79 -6.74 15.97 -6.81
C TYR A 79 -6.05 17.16 -7.46
N TYR A 80 -6.68 18.33 -7.31
CA TYR A 80 -6.15 19.59 -7.81
C TYR A 80 -5.78 20.49 -6.63
N LYS A 81 -4.80 21.33 -6.82
CA LYS A 81 -4.48 22.43 -5.92
C LYS A 81 -4.73 23.75 -6.61
N GLN A 82 -5.17 24.73 -5.83
CA GLN A 82 -5.45 26.07 -6.32
C GLN A 82 -4.27 27.00 -6.00
N ASP A 83 -3.75 27.65 -7.04
CA ASP A 83 -2.75 28.72 -6.90
C ASP A 83 -3.48 30.06 -6.60
N THR A 84 -3.36 30.51 -5.37
CA THR A 84 -3.95 31.79 -4.93
C THR A 84 -3.22 33.00 -5.46
N THR A 85 -1.96 32.87 -5.87
CA THR A 85 -1.16 33.98 -6.40
C THR A 85 -1.66 34.42 -7.80
N ALA A 86 -2.20 33.47 -8.56
CA ALA A 86 -2.80 33.75 -9.87
C ALA A 86 -3.98 34.73 -9.77
N PHE A 87 -4.84 34.56 -8.77
CA PHE A 87 -5.97 35.50 -8.54
C PHE A 87 -5.47 36.90 -8.19
N VAL A 88 -4.49 37.01 -7.30
CA VAL A 88 -3.91 38.31 -6.92
C VAL A 88 -3.33 39.03 -8.13
N SER A 89 -2.57 38.30 -8.95
CA SER A 89 -1.99 38.83 -10.20
C SER A 89 -3.07 39.26 -11.20
N ALA A 90 -4.10 38.42 -11.40
CA ALA A 90 -5.19 38.74 -12.31
C ALA A 90 -6.00 39.96 -11.82
N LYS A 91 -6.24 40.10 -10.51
CA LYS A 91 -6.89 41.24 -9.93
C LYS A 91 -6.09 42.52 -10.12
N GLN A 92 -4.78 42.47 -9.92
CA GLN A 92 -3.91 43.64 -10.20
C GLN A 92 -3.96 44.06 -11.68
N LYS A 93 -3.88 43.12 -12.60
CA LYS A 93 -3.98 43.38 -14.06
C LYS A 93 -5.36 43.92 -14.40
N PHE A 94 -6.44 43.40 -13.78
CA PHE A 94 -7.81 43.92 -13.96
C PHE A 94 -7.88 45.37 -13.58
N GLU A 95 -7.41 45.76 -12.39
CA GLU A 95 -7.43 47.16 -11.93
C GLU A 95 -6.65 48.10 -12.87
N GLN A 96 -5.53 47.65 -13.41
CA GLN A 96 -4.73 48.45 -14.34
C GLN A 96 -5.39 48.63 -15.71
N LYS A 97 -6.13 47.63 -16.19
CA LYS A 97 -6.60 47.57 -17.58
C LYS A 97 -8.09 47.81 -17.76
N LYS A 98 -8.90 47.65 -16.72
CA LYS A 98 -10.37 47.71 -16.80
C LYS A 98 -10.91 48.94 -17.54
N TYR A 99 -10.31 50.12 -17.32
CA TYR A 99 -10.76 51.37 -17.98
C TYR A 99 -10.40 51.43 -19.46
N ALA A 100 -9.34 50.80 -19.90
CA ALA A 100 -8.89 50.83 -21.29
C ALA A 100 -9.92 50.24 -22.27
N TYR A 101 -10.62 49.19 -21.84
CA TYR A 101 -11.59 48.46 -22.65
C TYR A 101 -12.97 49.09 -22.67
N PHE A 102 -13.29 50.01 -21.71
CA PHE A 102 -14.60 50.68 -21.57
C PHE A 102 -14.50 52.19 -21.57
N LYS A 103 -13.39 52.75 -22.07
CA LYS A 103 -13.10 54.20 -21.98
C LYS A 103 -14.09 55.13 -22.71
N HIS A 104 -14.81 54.63 -23.71
CA HIS A 104 -15.76 55.41 -24.51
C HIS A 104 -17.17 55.48 -23.93
N LEU A 105 -17.37 54.89 -22.76
CA LEU A 105 -18.70 54.81 -22.12
C LEU A 105 -18.87 55.91 -21.06
N PRO A 106 -20.11 56.37 -20.84
CA PRO A 106 -20.47 57.18 -19.66
C PRO A 106 -20.07 56.51 -18.37
N ASP A 107 -19.71 57.29 -17.36
CA ASP A 107 -19.19 56.78 -16.09
C ASP A 107 -20.14 55.81 -15.40
N ASP A 108 -21.42 56.11 -15.31
CA ASP A 108 -22.44 55.27 -14.67
C ASP A 108 -22.54 53.87 -15.35
N LYS A 109 -22.60 53.88 -16.70
CA LYS A 109 -22.67 52.63 -17.49
C LYS A 109 -21.39 51.83 -17.37
N ARG A 110 -20.26 52.51 -17.41
CA ARG A 110 -18.94 51.88 -17.25
C ARG A 110 -18.79 51.20 -15.90
N GLU A 111 -19.18 51.89 -14.82
CA GLU A 111 -19.07 51.34 -13.47
C GLU A 111 -19.96 50.10 -13.27
N LEU A 112 -21.18 50.12 -13.81
CA LEU A 112 -22.07 48.96 -13.83
C LEU A 112 -21.44 47.75 -14.53
N LEU A 113 -20.85 47.97 -15.71
CA LEU A 113 -20.20 46.90 -16.50
C LEU A 113 -18.96 46.31 -15.78
N LEU A 114 -18.15 47.20 -15.18
CA LEU A 114 -16.95 46.81 -14.44
C LEU A 114 -17.26 46.03 -13.16
N LYS A 115 -18.32 46.38 -12.45
CA LYS A 115 -18.80 45.67 -11.28
C LYS A 115 -19.17 44.20 -11.64
N LYS A 116 -19.87 44.01 -12.76
CA LYS A 116 -20.21 42.67 -13.26
C LYS A 116 -18.97 41.89 -13.71
N ALA A 117 -17.98 42.58 -14.32
CA ALA A 117 -16.70 41.98 -14.70
C ALA A 117 -15.89 41.53 -13.47
N GLU A 118 -15.84 42.35 -12.41
CA GLU A 118 -15.15 41.97 -11.16
C GLU A 118 -15.81 40.74 -10.52
N ALA A 119 -17.16 40.66 -10.53
CA ALA A 119 -17.87 39.49 -10.06
C ALA A 119 -17.51 38.22 -10.86
N PHE A 120 -17.45 38.31 -12.19
CA PHE A 120 -17.02 37.21 -13.05
C PHE A 120 -15.59 36.76 -12.74
N LEU A 121 -14.65 37.70 -12.57
CA LEU A 121 -13.29 37.41 -12.18
C LEU A 121 -13.22 36.64 -10.86
N ALA A 122 -13.91 37.13 -9.83
CA ALA A 122 -13.91 36.52 -8.51
C ALA A 122 -14.55 35.12 -8.51
N GLU A 123 -15.65 34.95 -9.24
CA GLU A 123 -16.33 33.65 -9.38
C GLU A 123 -15.49 32.64 -10.15
N SER A 124 -14.88 33.06 -11.26
CA SER A 124 -14.00 32.20 -12.06
C SER A 124 -12.82 31.64 -11.24
N TYR A 125 -12.16 32.51 -10.47
CA TYR A 125 -11.04 32.06 -9.63
C TYR A 125 -11.49 31.26 -8.41
N ARG A 126 -12.70 31.47 -7.90
CA ARG A 126 -13.27 30.65 -6.81
C ARG A 126 -13.54 29.23 -7.27
N ASN A 127 -14.11 29.06 -8.46
CA ASN A 127 -14.45 27.77 -9.05
C ASN A 127 -13.22 27.10 -9.70
N GLY A 128 -12.24 27.91 -10.09
CA GLY A 128 -11.01 27.48 -10.73
C GLY A 128 -10.96 27.81 -12.22
N VAL A 129 -9.74 28.12 -12.67
CA VAL A 129 -9.42 28.44 -14.06
C VAL A 129 -8.41 27.44 -14.57
N MET A 130 -8.70 26.78 -15.69
CA MET A 130 -7.83 25.84 -16.36
C MET A 130 -7.59 26.27 -17.81
N LEU A 131 -6.44 25.84 -18.38
CA LEU A 131 -6.18 26.10 -19.79
C LEU A 131 -7.15 25.31 -20.68
N ASN A 132 -7.20 23.99 -20.46
CA ASN A 132 -8.00 23.05 -21.23
C ASN A 132 -8.81 22.15 -20.32
N GLN A 133 -9.93 21.66 -20.84
CA GLN A 133 -10.65 20.56 -20.17
C GLN A 133 -9.77 19.29 -20.20
N PRO A 134 -9.57 18.61 -19.08
CA PRO A 134 -8.82 17.36 -19.06
C PRO A 134 -9.48 16.30 -19.96
N ALA A 135 -8.67 15.58 -20.75
CA ALA A 135 -9.16 14.52 -21.64
C ALA A 135 -9.78 13.34 -20.86
N PHE A 136 -9.39 13.17 -19.60
CA PHE A 136 -9.91 12.18 -18.67
C PHE A 136 -10.38 12.91 -17.39
N SER A 137 -11.67 13.20 -17.33
CA SER A 137 -12.35 13.50 -16.07
C SER A 137 -13.30 12.36 -15.81
N PRO A 138 -12.91 11.34 -14.99
CA PRO A 138 -13.81 10.24 -14.66
C PRO A 138 -14.98 10.68 -13.78
N SER A 139 -14.90 11.88 -13.21
CA SER A 139 -15.95 12.48 -12.39
C SER A 139 -16.31 13.85 -12.95
N GLU A 140 -17.61 14.15 -12.98
CA GLU A 140 -18.15 15.50 -13.26
C GLU A 140 -17.78 16.52 -12.18
N ILE A 141 -16.96 16.14 -11.21
CA ILE A 141 -16.59 16.91 -10.03
C ILE A 141 -15.08 16.98 -9.89
N PHE A 142 -14.55 18.19 -9.76
CA PHE A 142 -13.16 18.45 -9.40
C PHE A 142 -13.00 18.49 -7.88
N ILE A 143 -12.04 17.75 -7.37
CA ILE A 143 -11.65 17.78 -5.95
C ILE A 143 -10.46 18.71 -5.81
N ILE A 144 -10.74 19.90 -5.26
CA ILE A 144 -9.75 20.97 -5.13
C ILE A 144 -9.31 21.09 -3.68
N LYS A 145 -8.00 21.00 -3.47
CA LYS A 145 -7.40 21.28 -2.18
C LYS A 145 -7.12 22.79 -2.06
N HIS A 146 -7.84 23.44 -1.16
CA HIS A 146 -7.62 24.83 -0.78
C HIS A 146 -7.13 24.90 0.66
N ASN A 147 -5.86 25.26 0.88
CA ASN A 147 -5.20 25.17 2.20
C ASN A 147 -5.32 23.75 2.80
N ASN A 148 -6.05 23.59 3.91
CA ASN A 148 -6.30 22.30 4.56
C ASN A 148 -7.72 21.76 4.33
N GLN A 149 -8.50 22.37 3.46
CA GLN A 149 -9.86 21.95 3.14
C GLN A 149 -9.91 21.37 1.73
N ILE A 150 -10.78 20.38 1.58
CA ILE A 150 -11.12 19.80 0.28
C ILE A 150 -12.46 20.37 -0.12
N VAL A 151 -12.52 20.95 -1.32
CA VAL A 151 -13.75 21.53 -1.90
C VAL A 151 -14.06 20.77 -3.18
N GLU A 152 -15.31 20.38 -3.33
CA GLU A 152 -15.82 19.76 -4.54
C GLU A 152 -16.43 20.83 -5.44
N VAL A 153 -15.94 20.93 -6.67
CA VAL A 153 -16.44 21.88 -7.66
C VAL A 153 -16.91 21.10 -8.90
N PRO A 154 -18.19 21.26 -9.32
CA PRO A 154 -18.67 20.68 -10.56
C PRO A 154 -17.85 21.14 -11.76
N ALA A 155 -17.52 20.24 -12.68
CA ALA A 155 -16.68 20.52 -13.84
C ALA A 155 -17.22 21.65 -14.72
N GLU A 156 -18.55 21.79 -14.81
CA GLU A 156 -19.25 22.87 -15.52
C GLU A 156 -19.02 24.26 -14.93
N ARG A 157 -18.63 24.36 -13.67
CA ARG A 157 -18.32 25.65 -13.03
C ARG A 157 -16.88 26.07 -13.19
N VAL A 158 -16.00 25.16 -13.59
CA VAL A 158 -14.59 25.47 -13.86
C VAL A 158 -14.49 26.23 -15.18
N LEU A 159 -13.75 27.34 -15.17
CA LEU A 159 -13.54 28.12 -16.37
C LEU A 159 -12.39 27.52 -17.19
N TYR A 160 -12.69 27.10 -18.42
CA TYR A 160 -11.69 26.66 -19.39
C TYR A 160 -11.34 27.81 -20.33
N LEU A 161 -10.07 28.22 -20.36
CA LEU A 161 -9.64 29.35 -21.18
C LEU A 161 -9.86 29.14 -22.69
N GLN A 162 -9.82 27.88 -23.16
CA GLN A 162 -10.18 27.55 -24.55
C GLN A 162 -11.66 27.83 -24.86
N GLN A 163 -12.54 27.85 -23.86
CA GLN A 163 -13.97 28.11 -24.00
C GLN A 163 -14.36 29.50 -23.47
N LEU A 164 -13.39 30.39 -23.26
CA LEU A 164 -13.61 31.72 -22.68
C LEU A 164 -14.70 32.51 -23.39
N ALA A 165 -14.72 32.50 -24.73
CA ALA A 165 -15.74 33.20 -25.50
C ALA A 165 -17.15 32.71 -25.18
N THR A 166 -17.36 31.41 -25.07
CA THR A 166 -18.65 30.81 -24.70
C THR A 166 -19.01 31.13 -23.26
N ALA A 167 -18.06 31.07 -22.33
CA ALA A 167 -18.28 31.39 -20.93
C ALA A 167 -18.71 32.88 -20.76
N ILE A 168 -18.05 33.78 -21.46
CA ILE A 168 -18.40 35.20 -21.46
C ILE A 168 -19.79 35.42 -22.04
N LYS A 169 -20.10 34.81 -23.17
CA LYS A 169 -21.44 34.91 -23.79
C LYS A 169 -22.53 34.45 -22.84
N ASN A 170 -22.32 33.34 -22.13
CA ASN A 170 -23.31 32.79 -21.19
C ASN A 170 -23.45 33.64 -19.90
N TYR A 171 -22.33 34.17 -19.38
CA TYR A 171 -22.35 34.95 -18.13
C TYR A 171 -22.91 36.39 -18.32
N PHE A 172 -22.64 36.98 -19.48
CA PHE A 172 -23.03 38.32 -19.82
C PHE A 172 -24.16 38.38 -20.87
N ASP A 173 -25.07 37.40 -20.88
CA ASP A 173 -26.14 37.23 -21.90
C ASP A 173 -27.29 38.25 -21.76
N THR A 174 -27.42 38.92 -20.62
CA THR A 174 -28.49 39.89 -20.32
C THR A 174 -28.08 41.33 -20.63
N ALA A 175 -29.05 42.18 -20.99
CA ALA A 175 -28.81 43.61 -21.16
C ALA A 175 -28.46 44.32 -19.83
N PRO A 176 -27.57 45.29 -19.83
CA PRO A 176 -26.86 45.87 -20.97
C PRO A 176 -25.51 45.15 -21.26
N TYR A 177 -25.18 44.02 -20.63
CA TYR A 177 -23.86 43.39 -20.68
C TYR A 177 -23.61 42.71 -22.00
N ASN A 178 -24.64 42.16 -22.64
CA ASN A 178 -24.54 41.39 -23.90
C ASN A 178 -24.02 42.23 -25.10
N GLU A 179 -24.15 43.53 -25.06
CA GLU A 179 -23.60 44.43 -26.07
C GLU A 179 -22.05 44.51 -26.03
N TYR A 180 -21.44 44.09 -24.90
CA TYR A 180 -19.99 44.28 -24.63
C TYR A 180 -19.21 42.96 -24.55
N HIS A 181 -19.72 41.87 -25.13
CA HIS A 181 -19.04 40.57 -25.11
C HIS A 181 -17.60 40.64 -25.60
N LYS A 182 -17.35 41.42 -26.67
CA LYS A 182 -16.00 41.61 -27.20
C LYS A 182 -15.08 42.30 -26.20
N ASN A 183 -15.54 43.37 -25.56
CA ASN A 183 -14.77 44.12 -24.58
C ASN A 183 -14.41 43.21 -23.36
N TYR A 184 -15.37 42.42 -22.88
CA TYR A 184 -15.12 41.43 -21.82
C TYR A 184 -14.14 40.36 -22.26
N TYR A 185 -14.31 39.82 -23.47
CA TYR A 185 -13.38 38.80 -24.00
C TYR A 185 -11.96 39.35 -24.07
N ASP A 186 -11.75 40.52 -24.69
CA ASP A 186 -10.44 41.08 -24.85
C ASP A 186 -9.77 41.37 -23.49
N LEU A 187 -10.55 41.91 -22.51
CA LEU A 187 -10.08 42.13 -21.15
C LEU A 187 -9.66 40.82 -20.47
N PHE A 188 -10.55 39.81 -20.45
CA PHE A 188 -10.33 38.58 -19.71
C PHE A 188 -9.30 37.68 -20.37
N PHE A 189 -9.20 37.70 -21.71
CA PHE A 189 -8.16 36.98 -22.43
C PHE A 189 -6.75 37.46 -22.04
N GLU A 190 -6.61 38.75 -21.74
CA GLU A 190 -5.32 39.33 -21.36
C GLU A 190 -4.96 39.10 -19.88
N ILE A 191 -5.94 39.04 -19.00
CA ILE A 191 -5.67 39.02 -17.55
C ILE A 191 -5.77 37.63 -16.92
N LEU A 192 -6.58 36.73 -17.48
CA LEU A 192 -6.80 35.43 -16.89
C LEU A 192 -5.59 34.49 -17.11
N THR A 193 -5.21 33.85 -16.03
CA THR A 193 -4.20 32.80 -16.02
C THR A 193 -4.73 31.58 -15.25
N PRO A 194 -4.40 30.37 -15.67
CA PRO A 194 -4.82 29.16 -14.94
C PRO A 194 -4.36 29.20 -13.48
N ASN A 195 -5.22 28.75 -12.58
CA ASN A 195 -4.91 28.62 -11.16
C ASN A 195 -5.15 27.22 -10.62
N LEU A 196 -5.71 26.31 -11.41
CA LEU A 196 -5.85 24.90 -11.05
C LEU A 196 -4.75 24.09 -11.68
N VAL A 197 -3.97 23.38 -10.85
CA VAL A 197 -2.94 22.43 -11.26
C VAL A 197 -3.15 21.12 -10.52
N ILE A 198 -2.81 20.00 -11.18
CA ILE A 198 -2.89 18.68 -10.54
C ILE A 198 -1.92 18.63 -9.36
N ASP A 199 -2.41 18.26 -8.19
CA ASP A 199 -1.57 17.93 -7.03
C ASP A 199 -1.12 16.47 -7.12
N GLN A 200 -0.04 16.23 -7.87
CA GLN A 200 0.51 14.89 -8.07
C GLN A 200 0.88 14.21 -6.76
N ASN A 201 1.46 14.95 -5.81
CA ASN A 201 1.87 14.41 -4.52
C ASN A 201 0.67 13.93 -3.70
N PHE A 202 -0.41 14.71 -3.65
CA PHE A 202 -1.60 14.34 -2.90
C PHE A 202 -2.35 13.20 -3.61
N THR A 203 -2.49 13.27 -4.93
CA THR A 203 -3.10 12.21 -5.76
C THR A 203 -2.38 10.87 -5.54
N GLN A 204 -1.04 10.87 -5.60
CA GLN A 204 -0.26 9.65 -5.39
C GLN A 204 -0.35 9.12 -3.95
N LYS A 205 -0.38 10.00 -2.95
CA LYS A 205 -0.59 9.60 -1.55
C LYS A 205 -1.96 8.98 -1.33
N ALA A 206 -3.01 9.58 -1.88
CA ALA A 206 -4.37 9.06 -1.79
C ALA A 206 -4.48 7.68 -2.47
N LEU A 207 -3.93 7.52 -3.68
CA LEU A 207 -3.87 6.23 -4.37
C LEU A 207 -3.12 5.18 -3.55
N THR A 208 -1.96 5.54 -2.99
CA THR A 208 -1.17 4.61 -2.17
C THR A 208 -1.92 4.20 -0.91
N GLN A 209 -2.69 5.10 -0.31
CA GLN A 209 -3.52 4.79 0.84
C GLN A 209 -4.65 3.82 0.46
N ASN A 210 -5.38 4.08 -0.61
CA ASN A 210 -6.44 3.19 -1.10
C ASN A 210 -5.91 1.78 -1.43
N LEU A 211 -4.71 1.70 -2.02
CA LEU A 211 -4.06 0.41 -2.31
C LEU A 211 -3.66 -0.35 -1.03
N LYS A 212 -3.35 0.33 0.07
CA LYS A 212 -3.06 -0.31 1.37
C LYS A 212 -4.31 -0.85 2.06
N GLU A 213 -5.47 -0.31 1.75
CA GLU A 213 -6.75 -0.72 2.32
C GLU A 213 -7.34 -1.98 1.65
N ILE A 214 -6.66 -2.52 0.63
CA ILE A 214 -7.08 -3.77 -0.02
C ILE A 214 -7.10 -4.89 1.00
N VAL A 215 -8.28 -5.50 1.16
CA VAL A 215 -8.47 -6.68 1.98
C VAL A 215 -8.05 -7.92 1.19
N TYR A 216 -7.05 -8.64 1.68
CA TYR A 216 -6.49 -9.83 1.01
C TYR A 216 -7.33 -11.10 1.20
N THR A 217 -8.40 -11.03 1.99
CA THR A 217 -9.32 -12.15 2.24
C THR A 217 -10.68 -11.88 1.60
N ARG A 218 -11.37 -12.95 1.16
CA ARG A 218 -12.69 -12.86 0.54
C ARG A 218 -13.80 -13.58 1.32
N GLY A 219 -13.46 -14.17 2.47
CA GLY A 219 -14.42 -14.88 3.30
C GLY A 219 -13.75 -15.79 4.31
N TRP A 220 -14.54 -16.68 4.91
CA TRP A 220 -14.10 -17.63 5.94
C TRP A 220 -14.53 -19.04 5.58
N VAL A 221 -13.70 -20.00 5.94
CA VAL A 221 -14.00 -21.44 5.88
C VAL A 221 -14.12 -21.92 7.32
N ASN A 222 -15.31 -22.39 7.68
CA ASN A 222 -15.58 -22.86 9.05
C ASN A 222 -15.03 -24.26 9.27
N LYS A 223 -14.59 -24.55 10.49
CA LYS A 223 -14.18 -25.88 10.94
C LYS A 223 -15.21 -26.94 10.57
N GLY A 224 -14.74 -28.08 10.08
CA GLY A 224 -15.58 -29.21 9.69
C GLY A 224 -16.16 -29.11 8.29
N LYS A 225 -15.99 -27.98 7.55
CA LYS A 225 -16.39 -27.87 6.16
C LYS A 225 -15.51 -28.75 5.28
N LEU A 226 -16.11 -29.53 4.38
CA LEU A 226 -15.37 -30.31 3.36
C LEU A 226 -14.67 -29.35 2.39
N ILE A 227 -13.36 -29.50 2.25
CA ILE A 227 -12.52 -28.69 1.36
C ILE A 227 -12.35 -29.41 0.03
N ILE A 228 -11.97 -30.71 0.08
CA ILE A 228 -11.77 -31.54 -1.11
C ILE A 228 -12.01 -33.00 -0.74
N ALA A 229 -12.70 -33.74 -1.61
CA ALA A 229 -12.90 -35.18 -1.48
C ALA A 229 -11.82 -35.96 -2.24
N LYS A 230 -11.60 -37.23 -1.82
CA LYS A 230 -10.67 -38.14 -2.49
C LYS A 230 -11.04 -38.32 -3.95
N GLY A 231 -10.06 -38.22 -4.84
CA GLY A 231 -10.25 -38.33 -6.28
C GLY A 231 -10.75 -37.07 -6.97
N GLU A 232 -11.01 -35.97 -6.25
CA GLU A 232 -11.36 -34.69 -6.86
C GLU A 232 -10.14 -33.97 -7.44
N LEU A 233 -10.37 -33.18 -8.49
CA LEU A 233 -9.33 -32.40 -9.14
C LEU A 233 -8.96 -31.18 -8.30
N VAL A 234 -7.66 -30.97 -8.10
CA VAL A 234 -7.11 -29.81 -7.35
C VAL A 234 -7.02 -28.61 -8.27
N GLU A 235 -8.13 -27.88 -8.44
CA GLU A 235 -8.19 -26.67 -9.27
C GLU A 235 -9.19 -25.65 -8.74
N GLY A 236 -9.18 -24.45 -9.33
CA GLY A 236 -10.16 -23.38 -9.05
C GLY A 236 -10.27 -23.04 -7.57
N GLU A 237 -11.50 -23.05 -7.04
CA GLU A 237 -11.78 -22.72 -5.63
C GLU A 237 -11.18 -23.71 -4.63
N LYS A 238 -11.12 -25.01 -5.00
CA LYS A 238 -10.54 -26.05 -4.12
C LYS A 238 -9.06 -25.82 -3.92
N LEU A 239 -8.34 -25.53 -5.00
CA LEU A 239 -6.91 -25.19 -4.94
C LEU A 239 -6.69 -23.95 -4.07
N ASN A 240 -7.48 -22.89 -4.27
CA ASN A 240 -7.34 -21.66 -3.49
C ASN A 240 -7.65 -21.87 -2.00
N THR A 241 -8.65 -22.72 -1.70
CA THR A 241 -8.98 -23.08 -0.32
C THR A 241 -7.86 -23.91 0.33
N LEU A 242 -7.26 -24.86 -0.41
CA LEU A 242 -6.11 -25.65 0.04
C LEU A 242 -4.88 -24.79 0.29
N LEU A 243 -4.59 -23.83 -0.60
CA LEU A 243 -3.48 -22.88 -0.42
C LEU A 243 -3.71 -21.98 0.79
N SER A 244 -4.94 -21.49 0.97
CA SER A 244 -5.31 -20.67 2.14
C SER A 244 -5.17 -21.46 3.43
N LEU A 245 -5.64 -22.74 3.45
CA LEU A 245 -5.47 -23.61 4.60
C LEU A 245 -4.00 -23.90 4.91
N LYS A 246 -3.21 -24.18 3.87
CA LYS A 246 -1.77 -24.47 4.02
C LYS A 246 -1.05 -23.29 4.67
N ASP A 247 -1.28 -22.09 4.15
CA ASP A 247 -0.63 -20.88 4.63
C ASP A 247 -1.06 -20.55 6.07
N GLU A 248 -2.34 -20.71 6.40
CA GLU A 248 -2.86 -20.50 7.75
C GLU A 248 -2.38 -21.58 8.73
N TYR A 249 -2.32 -22.85 8.27
CA TYR A 249 -1.78 -23.95 9.06
C TYR A 249 -0.30 -23.70 9.41
N GLU A 250 0.48 -23.29 8.43
CA GLU A 250 1.88 -22.92 8.64
C GLU A 250 2.04 -21.70 9.55
N THR A 251 1.08 -20.79 9.57
CA THR A 251 1.07 -19.57 10.41
C THR A 251 0.55 -19.83 11.82
N GLN A 252 -0.56 -20.55 12.00
CA GLN A 252 -1.17 -20.83 13.32
C GLN A 252 -0.34 -21.77 14.19
N THR A 253 0.34 -22.76 13.58
CA THR A 253 1.25 -23.65 14.32
C THR A 253 2.41 -22.84 14.94
N TRP A 254 2.57 -21.60 14.54
CA TRP A 254 3.55 -20.61 14.99
C TRP A 254 3.01 -19.58 15.97
N SER A 255 1.81 -19.75 16.51
CA SER A 255 1.38 -18.93 17.64
C SER A 255 2.53 -18.95 18.67
N GLN A 256 3.08 -17.80 18.91
CA GLN A 256 4.37 -17.53 19.58
C GLN A 256 4.60 -18.29 20.88
N ASN A 257 3.53 -18.68 21.55
CA ASN A 257 3.57 -19.40 22.83
C ASN A 257 3.88 -20.90 22.68
N ASN A 258 3.32 -21.58 21.67
CA ASN A 258 3.56 -23.02 21.46
C ASN A 258 4.94 -23.29 20.84
N TYR A 259 5.44 -22.36 20.05
CA TYR A 259 6.77 -22.43 19.46
C TYR A 259 7.88 -22.40 20.51
N ASN A 260 7.82 -21.45 21.43
CA ASN A 260 8.82 -21.32 22.49
C ASN A 260 8.90 -22.58 23.37
N TRP A 261 7.77 -23.22 23.68
CA TRP A 261 7.73 -24.47 24.40
C TRP A 261 8.28 -25.65 23.61
N SER A 262 7.98 -25.72 22.32
CA SER A 262 8.54 -26.75 21.41
C SER A 262 10.04 -26.59 21.23
N LEU A 263 10.53 -25.36 21.04
CA LEU A 263 11.97 -25.06 21.00
C LEU A 263 12.66 -25.47 22.30
N LEU A 264 12.09 -25.12 23.45
CA LEU A 264 12.65 -25.50 24.74
C LEU A 264 12.73 -27.04 24.88
N GLY A 265 11.73 -27.76 24.40
CA GLY A 265 11.74 -29.23 24.32
C GLY A 265 12.89 -29.76 23.46
N TYR A 266 13.10 -29.22 22.26
CA TYR A 266 14.22 -29.59 21.38
C TYR A 266 15.57 -29.25 22.01
N TYR A 267 15.75 -28.07 22.57
CA TYR A 267 16.97 -27.69 23.28
C TYR A 267 17.30 -28.68 24.41
N THR A 268 16.30 -29.04 25.21
CA THR A 268 16.46 -29.95 26.35
C THR A 268 16.82 -31.35 25.87
N LEU A 269 16.18 -31.88 24.83
CA LEU A 269 16.44 -33.20 24.28
C LEU A 269 17.85 -33.31 23.68
N VAL A 270 18.25 -32.35 22.83
CA VAL A 270 19.58 -32.32 22.24
C VAL A 270 20.66 -32.15 23.30
N ALA A 271 20.45 -31.27 24.28
CA ALA A 271 21.37 -31.06 25.39
C ALA A 271 21.54 -32.38 26.23
N MET A 272 20.44 -33.12 26.47
CA MET A 272 20.48 -34.39 27.17
C MET A 272 21.26 -35.45 26.42
N VAL A 273 21.08 -35.57 25.09
CA VAL A 273 21.83 -36.53 24.24
C VAL A 273 23.31 -36.18 24.25
N LEU A 274 23.66 -34.91 24.07
CA LEU A 274 25.04 -34.44 24.12
C LEU A 274 25.70 -34.68 25.50
N LEU A 275 24.93 -34.50 26.58
CA LEU A 275 25.39 -34.76 27.95
C LEU A 275 25.67 -36.28 28.15
N LEU A 276 24.77 -37.16 27.70
CA LEU A 276 24.96 -38.62 27.75
C LEU A 276 26.19 -39.04 26.95
N MET A 277 26.38 -38.46 25.76
CA MET A 277 27.57 -38.65 24.94
C MET A 277 28.87 -38.23 25.66
N ALA A 278 28.83 -37.03 26.30
CA ALA A 278 29.96 -36.53 27.07
C ALA A 278 30.31 -37.47 28.26
N LEU A 279 29.30 -37.99 28.96
CA LEU A 279 29.45 -38.94 30.06
C LEU A 279 30.04 -40.30 29.55
N TYR A 280 29.49 -40.81 28.46
CA TYR A 280 29.99 -42.02 27.82
C TYR A 280 31.46 -41.89 27.46
N LEU A 281 31.86 -40.83 26.74
CA LEU A 281 33.26 -40.57 26.37
C LEU A 281 34.18 -40.42 27.58
N LYS A 282 33.69 -39.83 28.65
CA LYS A 282 34.45 -39.63 29.90
C LYS A 282 34.69 -40.95 30.64
N ILE A 283 33.71 -41.87 30.66
CA ILE A 283 33.75 -43.11 31.43
C ILE A 283 34.47 -44.21 30.64
N TYR A 284 34.06 -44.44 29.40
CA TYR A 284 34.53 -45.57 28.61
C TYR A 284 35.70 -45.21 27.69
N GLU A 285 35.74 -44.01 27.11
CA GLU A 285 36.73 -43.58 26.13
C GLU A 285 37.53 -42.37 26.61
N ASN A 286 38.09 -42.45 27.83
CA ASN A 286 38.80 -41.34 28.49
C ASN A 286 39.98 -40.79 27.64
N LYS A 287 40.60 -41.59 26.77
CA LYS A 287 41.68 -41.15 25.85
C LYS A 287 41.13 -40.18 24.79
N LEU A 288 39.94 -40.44 24.26
CA LEU A 288 39.26 -39.57 23.29
C LEU A 288 38.78 -38.28 24.00
N TYR A 289 38.18 -38.42 25.18
CA TYR A 289 37.70 -37.30 25.95
C TYR A 289 38.79 -36.30 26.39
N LYS A 290 40.03 -36.82 26.67
CA LYS A 290 41.17 -35.98 27.06
C LYS A 290 41.78 -35.23 25.87
N SER A 291 41.64 -35.70 24.64
CA SER A 291 42.17 -35.05 23.44
C SER A 291 41.19 -34.10 22.83
N ASN A 292 41.45 -32.79 22.96
CA ASN A 292 40.56 -31.75 22.45
C ASN A 292 40.33 -31.88 20.93
N LEU A 293 41.33 -32.26 20.15
CA LEU A 293 41.25 -32.41 18.69
C LEU A 293 40.36 -33.58 18.29
N LYS A 294 40.52 -34.76 18.93
CA LYS A 294 39.68 -35.92 18.66
C LYS A 294 38.23 -35.71 19.08
N LEU A 295 38.01 -35.02 20.19
CA LEU A 295 36.67 -34.64 20.66
C LEU A 295 35.97 -33.72 19.67
N SER A 296 36.68 -32.72 19.15
CA SER A 296 36.08 -31.80 18.14
C SER A 296 35.70 -32.56 16.86
N VAL A 297 36.50 -33.49 16.39
CA VAL A 297 36.18 -34.29 15.19
C VAL A 297 34.92 -35.14 15.42
N ILE A 298 34.75 -35.72 16.61
CA ILE A 298 33.56 -36.53 16.94
C ILE A 298 32.30 -35.68 17.03
N LEU A 299 32.41 -34.42 17.47
CA LEU A 299 31.27 -33.51 17.57
C LEU A 299 30.87 -32.86 16.23
N LEU A 300 31.77 -32.84 15.25
CA LEU A 300 31.54 -32.27 13.92
C LEU A 300 31.11 -33.29 12.86
N ASN A 301 31.23 -34.59 13.13
CA ASN A 301 30.71 -35.67 12.29
C ASN A 301 29.32 -36.11 12.73
#